data_2c7029f1ab2bd75016d6e0bcb52f0122
#
_entry.id   2c7029f1ab2bd75016d6e0bcb52f0122
#
_cell.length_a   1.000
_cell.length_b   1.000
_cell.length_c   1.000
_cell.angle_alpha   90.00
_cell.angle_beta   90.00
_cell.angle_gamma   90.00
#
_symmetry.space_group_name_H-M   'P 1'
#
loop_
_entity.id
_entity.type
_entity.pdbx_description
1 polymer ?
#
loop_
_entity_poly.entity_id
_entity_poly.type
_entity_poly.pdbx_seq_one_letter_code
_entity_poly.pdbx_strand_id
1 'polypeptide(L)'
;MLLRKDNYTPYKRNTETGVRYWALPGQEGYMHILGGLEKDSDTGAISTEPENHNLMCRLRAEKVAKIPVPDVKVQGCVEDADLLIV
;
A
#
# COMPACT_ATOMS: atom_id res chain seq x y z
N MET A 1 -4.89 -1.52 12.09
CA MET A 1 -5.15 -2.66 12.98
C MET A 1 -3.88 -3.48 13.18
N LEU A 2 -3.59 -3.89 14.39
CA LEU A 2 -2.45 -4.75 14.71
C LEU A 2 -2.91 -6.21 14.85
N LEU A 3 -2.14 -7.14 14.25
CA LEU A 3 -2.31 -8.56 14.46
C LEU A 3 -1.48 -9.03 15.65
N ARG A 4 -1.84 -10.17 16.21
CA ARG A 4 -1.02 -10.81 17.25
C ARG A 4 0.32 -11.23 16.65
N LYS A 5 1.39 -11.24 17.48
CA LYS A 5 2.74 -11.57 17.02
C LYS A 5 2.89 -12.99 16.45
N ASP A 6 2.12 -13.94 16.95
CA ASP A 6 2.16 -15.34 16.54
C ASP A 6 1.51 -15.61 15.17
N ASN A 7 0.69 -14.69 14.68
CA ASN A 7 0.10 -14.78 13.36
C ASN A 7 0.29 -13.49 12.53
N TYR A 8 1.30 -12.69 12.90
CA TYR A 8 1.67 -11.50 12.14
C TYR A 8 2.54 -11.86 10.94
N THR A 9 2.08 -11.48 9.76
CA THR A 9 2.82 -11.56 8.51
C THR A 9 2.97 -10.14 7.96
N PRO A 10 4.21 -9.59 7.87
CA PRO A 10 4.45 -8.15 7.66
C PRO A 10 3.83 -7.57 6.39
N TYR A 11 3.77 -8.36 5.34
CA TYR A 11 3.34 -7.90 4.02
C TYR A 11 1.98 -8.45 3.59
N LYS A 12 1.30 -9.16 4.47
CA LYS A 12 -0.06 -9.63 4.22
C LYS A 12 -1.03 -8.45 4.18
N ARG A 13 -1.88 -8.43 3.16
CA ARG A 13 -2.82 -7.35 2.94
C ARG A 13 -4.24 -7.76 3.30
N ASN A 14 -5.03 -6.78 3.71
CA ASN A 14 -6.47 -6.94 3.74
C ASN A 14 -6.97 -7.10 2.30
N THR A 15 -7.78 -8.12 2.04
CA THR A 15 -8.24 -8.45 0.68
C THR A 15 -9.21 -7.44 0.10
N GLU A 16 -9.91 -6.70 0.94
CA GLU A 16 -10.89 -5.69 0.50
C GLU A 16 -10.22 -4.34 0.19
N THR A 17 -9.34 -3.88 1.07
CA THR A 17 -8.73 -2.54 0.97
C THR A 17 -7.35 -2.54 0.33
N GLY A 18 -6.65 -3.68 0.33
CA GLY A 18 -5.26 -3.78 -0.09
C GLY A 18 -4.26 -3.21 0.92
N VAL A 19 -4.71 -2.77 2.08
CA VAL A 19 -3.88 -2.17 3.13
C VAL A 19 -3.25 -3.25 3.99
N ARG A 20 -2.00 -3.05 4.38
CA ARG A 20 -1.28 -3.95 5.29
C ARG A 20 -1.57 -3.62 6.75
N TYR A 21 -1.44 -4.61 7.60
CA TYR A 21 -1.52 -4.41 9.04
C TYR A 21 -0.21 -3.86 9.59
N TRP A 22 -0.30 -3.05 10.62
CA TRP A 22 0.85 -2.36 11.20
C TRP A 22 1.47 -3.13 12.35
N ALA A 23 2.79 -2.99 12.47
CA ALA A 23 3.53 -3.23 13.70
C ALA A 23 4.21 -1.93 14.11
N LEU A 24 4.13 -1.58 15.38
CA LEU A 24 4.79 -0.39 15.90
C LEU A 24 6.28 -0.66 16.12
N PRO A 25 7.16 0.29 15.79
CA PRO A 25 8.58 0.16 16.08
C PRO A 25 8.82 -0.14 17.56
N GLY A 26 9.68 -1.13 17.83
CA GLY A 26 9.99 -1.55 19.19
C GLY A 26 9.00 -2.55 19.81
N GLN A 27 7.94 -2.90 19.12
CA GLN A 27 6.97 -3.89 19.60
C GLN A 27 7.56 -5.30 19.54
N GLU A 28 7.59 -5.97 20.69
CA GLU A 28 8.17 -7.31 20.80
C GLU A 28 7.43 -8.34 19.93
N GLY A 29 8.19 -9.18 19.22
CA GLY A 29 7.64 -10.25 18.39
C GLY A 29 7.14 -9.81 17.02
N TYR A 30 7.31 -8.54 16.64
CA TYR A 30 6.88 -8.00 15.33
C TYR A 30 8.06 -7.61 14.45
N MET A 31 9.24 -8.06 14.75
CA MET A 31 10.43 -7.77 13.95
C MET A 31 10.30 -8.34 12.54
N HIS A 32 10.68 -7.56 11.54
CA HIS A 32 10.66 -7.97 10.15
C HIS A 32 11.60 -7.11 9.30
N ILE A 33 11.85 -7.55 8.07
CA ILE A 33 12.73 -6.87 7.12
C ILE A 33 11.97 -5.72 6.46
N LEU A 34 12.55 -4.52 6.48
CA LEU A 34 11.98 -3.31 5.88
C LEU A 34 12.76 -2.78 4.68
N GLY A 35 13.82 -3.41 4.25
CA GLY A 35 14.64 -2.94 3.13
C GLY A 35 13.85 -2.64 1.85
N GLY A 36 14.43 -1.91 0.91
CA GLY A 36 13.78 -1.47 -0.32
C GLY A 36 13.55 -2.54 -1.38
N LEU A 37 13.98 -3.76 -1.14
CA LEU A 37 13.78 -4.87 -2.07
C LEU A 37 12.35 -5.39 -2.01
N GLU A 38 11.88 -5.95 -3.12
CA GLU A 38 10.56 -6.56 -3.19
C GLU A 38 10.41 -7.76 -2.25
N LYS A 39 9.25 -7.88 -1.66
CA LYS A 39 8.94 -8.93 -0.69
C LYS A 39 7.89 -9.88 -1.24
N ASP A 40 7.95 -11.13 -0.79
CA ASP A 40 6.86 -12.07 -1.00
C ASP A 40 5.58 -11.54 -0.35
N SER A 41 4.46 -11.68 -1.06
CA SER A 41 3.17 -11.11 -0.64
C SER A 41 2.63 -11.67 0.68
N ASP A 42 3.02 -12.89 1.04
CA ASP A 42 2.52 -13.56 2.24
C ASP A 42 3.55 -13.61 3.36
N THR A 43 4.77 -14.04 3.04
CA THR A 43 5.81 -14.29 4.04
C THR A 43 6.62 -13.05 4.41
N GLY A 44 6.69 -12.07 3.51
CA GLY A 44 7.54 -10.88 3.68
C GLY A 44 9.02 -11.14 3.46
N ALA A 45 9.40 -12.32 2.99
CA ALA A 45 10.77 -12.62 2.61
C ALA A 45 11.14 -11.89 1.31
N ILE A 46 12.42 -11.56 1.16
CA ILE A 46 12.92 -10.95 -0.09
C ILE A 46 12.67 -11.93 -1.24
N SER A 47 12.06 -11.45 -2.31
CA SER A 47 11.69 -12.26 -3.47
C SER A 47 12.16 -11.61 -4.76
N THR A 48 12.76 -12.42 -5.63
CA THR A 48 13.15 -12.05 -6.99
C THR A 48 12.30 -12.76 -8.05
N GLU A 49 11.26 -13.45 -7.61
CA GLU A 49 10.39 -14.22 -8.51
C GLU A 49 9.55 -13.31 -9.40
N PRO A 50 9.53 -13.54 -10.74
CA PRO A 50 8.76 -12.69 -11.66
C PRO A 50 7.26 -12.66 -11.39
N GLU A 51 6.70 -13.80 -11.01
CA GLU A 51 5.29 -13.93 -10.69
C GLU A 51 4.90 -13.10 -9.48
N ASN A 52 5.75 -13.13 -8.44
CA ASN A 52 5.54 -12.30 -7.26
C ASN A 52 5.66 -10.81 -7.58
N HIS A 53 6.62 -10.44 -8.42
CA HIS A 53 6.76 -9.05 -8.87
C HIS A 53 5.50 -8.56 -9.60
N ASN A 54 4.98 -9.34 -10.52
CA ASN A 54 3.74 -9.02 -11.22
C ASN A 54 2.55 -8.88 -10.26
N LEU A 55 2.43 -9.81 -9.31
CA LEU A 55 1.40 -9.76 -8.27
C LEU A 55 1.53 -8.49 -7.42
N MET A 56 2.73 -8.17 -6.96
CA MET A 56 2.96 -7.00 -6.09
C MET A 56 2.70 -5.68 -6.83
N CYS A 57 3.05 -5.57 -8.11
CA CYS A 57 2.71 -4.41 -8.92
C CYS A 57 1.20 -4.22 -9.03
N ARG A 58 0.47 -5.29 -9.29
CA ARG A 58 -1.00 -5.25 -9.36
C ARG A 58 -1.62 -4.88 -8.02
N LEU A 59 -1.16 -5.48 -6.93
CA LEU A 59 -1.67 -5.18 -5.59
C LEU A 59 -1.46 -3.72 -5.19
N ARG A 60 -0.31 -3.15 -5.54
CA ARG A 60 -0.05 -1.72 -5.30
C ARG A 60 -0.97 -0.81 -6.12
N ALA A 61 -1.17 -1.13 -7.38
CA ALA A 61 -2.07 -0.37 -8.25
C ALA A 61 -3.53 -0.43 -7.74
N GLU A 62 -4.00 -1.60 -7.36
CA GLU A 62 -5.34 -1.78 -6.80
C GLU A 62 -5.53 -1.03 -5.48
N LYS A 63 -4.51 -1.03 -4.62
CA LYS A 63 -4.54 -0.30 -3.36
C LYS A 63 -4.72 1.20 -3.60
N VAL A 64 -3.95 1.77 -4.53
CA VAL A 64 -4.03 3.20 -4.88
C VAL A 64 -5.39 3.54 -5.48
N ALA A 65 -5.92 2.67 -6.35
CA ALA A 65 -7.23 2.88 -6.96
C ALA A 65 -8.39 2.89 -5.96
N LYS A 66 -8.21 2.26 -4.80
CA LYS A 66 -9.22 2.21 -3.73
C LYS A 66 -9.12 3.34 -2.72
N ILE A 67 -8.17 4.25 -2.85
CA ILE A 67 -8.05 5.40 -1.94
C ILE A 67 -9.25 6.34 -2.17
N PRO A 68 -10.02 6.68 -1.12
CA PRO A 68 -11.08 7.67 -1.25
C PRO A 68 -10.47 9.05 -1.53
N VAL A 69 -10.91 9.67 -2.60
CA VAL A 69 -10.44 10.98 -3.02
C VAL A 69 -11.50 12.04 -2.72
N PRO A 70 -11.16 13.14 -2.03
CA PRO A 70 -12.12 14.21 -1.80
C PRO A 70 -12.46 14.94 -3.11
N ASP A 71 -13.62 15.58 -3.12
CA ASP A 71 -14.04 16.38 -4.26
C ASP A 71 -13.06 17.52 -4.53
N VAL A 72 -12.80 17.73 -5.80
CA VAL A 72 -11.95 18.84 -6.25
C VAL A 72 -12.70 20.16 -6.09
N LYS A 73 -12.06 21.12 -5.42
CA LYS A 73 -12.58 22.49 -5.33
C LYS A 73 -12.02 23.30 -6.50
N VAL A 74 -12.91 23.91 -7.26
CA VAL A 74 -12.55 24.74 -8.41
C VAL A 74 -12.95 26.18 -8.11
N GLN A 75 -12.04 27.12 -8.37
CA GLN A 75 -12.30 28.56 -8.28
C GLN A 75 -12.07 29.18 -9.65
N GLY A 76 -12.93 30.13 -10.03
CA GLY A 76 -12.84 30.82 -11.30
C GLY A 76 -13.73 30.21 -12.39
N CYS A 77 -13.60 30.78 -13.58
CA CYS A 77 -14.37 30.40 -14.76
C CYS A 77 -13.71 29.20 -15.44
N VAL A 78 -14.41 28.08 -15.50
CA VAL A 78 -13.86 26.84 -16.08
C VAL A 78 -13.98 26.85 -17.61
N GLU A 79 -15.09 27.41 -18.14
CA GLU A 79 -15.41 27.32 -19.55
C GLU A 79 -14.53 28.21 -20.44
N ASP A 80 -14.16 29.40 -19.94
CA ASP A 80 -13.37 30.38 -20.67
C ASP A 80 -11.95 30.55 -20.13
N ALA A 81 -11.43 29.56 -19.43
CA ALA A 81 -10.10 29.63 -18.83
C ALA A 81 -9.01 29.49 -19.88
N ASP A 82 -8.07 30.43 -19.92
CA ASP A 82 -6.85 30.35 -20.72
C ASP A 82 -5.75 29.56 -20.03
N LEU A 83 -5.82 29.41 -18.70
CA LEU A 83 -4.82 28.75 -17.89
C LEU A 83 -5.48 28.05 -16.70
N LEU A 84 -5.08 26.81 -16.48
CA LEU A 84 -5.46 26.03 -15.30
C LEU A 84 -4.23 25.87 -14.39
N ILE A 85 -4.38 26.24 -13.13
CA ILE A 85 -3.36 26.00 -12.09
C ILE A 85 -3.89 24.90 -11.18
N VAL A 86 -3.06 23.87 -10.96
CA VAL A 86 -3.40 22.70 -10.14
C VAL A 86 -2.54 22.68 -8.88
#